data_f954d4c4f9ca04bf1f1c56734e4575a5
#
_entry.id   f954d4c4f9ca04bf1f1c56734e4575a5
#
_cell.length_a   1.000
_cell.length_b   1.000
_cell.length_c   1.000
_cell.angle_alpha   90.00
_cell.angle_beta   90.00
_cell.angle_gamma   90.00
#
_symmetry.space_group_name_H-M   'P 1'
#
loop_
_entity.id
_entity.type
_entity.pdbx_description
1 polymer ?
#
loop_
_entity_poly.entity_id
_entity_poly.type
_entity_poly.pdbx_seq_one_letter_code
_entity_poly.pdbx_strand_id
1 'polypeptide(L)'
;QMCIRDRTEVALQNGGQLSFPVIATINGQTLHNHYHGNILHEGQLLLLDAGAENGMHYSGDLSSTIPVSKHFTEQQKTIYQIALQAHQAAVAALRPGIPFKEVHLIAARTIAEGMKSIGLMKGDPDEAARSGAYALFFPCGLGHMMGLDVHDMENLGEVWVGYNGQPKSTQFGFKSLRLARPLEPGFVFTIEPGIYFIPELIDYWRSEKRFCEFIQYDKLEAWKGFSGIRNEEDYLITPD
;
A
#
# COMPACT_ATOMS: atom_id res chain seq x y z
N GLN A 1 20.33 -9.41 -4.24
CA GLN A 1 21.44 -8.44 -4.10
C GLN A 1 21.68 -7.61 -5.36
N MET A 2 21.61 -8.19 -6.57
CA MET A 2 21.79 -7.46 -7.84
C MET A 2 20.79 -6.30 -7.98
N CYS A 3 19.48 -6.55 -7.83
CA CYS A 3 18.46 -5.51 -7.99
C CYS A 3 18.63 -4.30 -7.04
N ILE A 4 19.11 -4.51 -5.81
CA ILE A 4 19.33 -3.44 -4.84
C ILE A 4 20.54 -2.60 -5.25
N ARG A 5 21.65 -3.25 -5.59
CA ARG A 5 22.86 -2.60 -6.07
C ARG A 5 22.60 -1.76 -7.34
N ASP A 6 21.88 -2.32 -8.31
CA ASP A 6 21.60 -1.65 -9.57
C ASP A 6 20.76 -0.37 -9.35
N ARG A 7 19.78 -0.39 -8.42
CA ARG A 7 18.99 0.80 -8.08
C ARG A 7 19.81 1.88 -7.40
N THR A 8 20.65 1.49 -6.44
CA THR A 8 21.59 2.42 -5.78
C THR A 8 22.52 3.05 -6.79
N GLU A 9 23.03 2.24 -7.73
CA GLU A 9 23.92 2.73 -8.80
C GLU A 9 23.21 3.75 -9.69
N VAL A 10 21.97 3.49 -10.11
CA VAL A 10 21.17 4.43 -10.93
C VAL A 10 20.96 5.76 -10.20
N ALA A 11 20.60 5.73 -8.90
CA ALA A 11 20.42 6.94 -8.11
C ALA A 11 21.72 7.76 -8.05
N LEU A 12 22.85 7.12 -7.72
CA LEU A 12 24.15 7.77 -7.59
C LEU A 12 24.67 8.33 -8.93
N GLN A 13 24.49 7.58 -10.04
CA GLN A 13 24.91 8.03 -11.37
C GLN A 13 24.15 9.27 -11.84
N ASN A 14 22.93 9.50 -11.33
CA ASN A 14 22.11 10.66 -11.66
C ASN A 14 22.22 11.79 -10.60
N GLY A 15 23.22 11.74 -9.74
CA GLY A 15 23.54 12.82 -8.79
C GLY A 15 22.65 12.88 -7.56
N GLY A 16 21.87 11.82 -7.31
CA GLY A 16 21.05 11.64 -6.11
C GLY A 16 21.54 10.50 -5.25
N GLN A 17 20.68 10.03 -4.37
CA GLN A 17 20.88 8.82 -3.55
C GLN A 17 19.54 8.11 -3.35
N LEU A 18 19.50 7.02 -2.55
CA LEU A 18 18.23 6.37 -2.21
C LEU A 18 17.44 7.24 -1.24
N SER A 19 16.12 7.37 -1.47
CA SER A 19 15.19 8.05 -0.55
C SER A 19 15.05 7.30 0.77
N PHE A 20 15.18 5.97 0.73
CA PHE A 20 15.08 5.07 1.87
C PHE A 20 15.78 3.73 1.57
N PRO A 21 16.05 2.89 2.59
CA PRO A 21 16.60 1.55 2.38
C PRO A 21 15.64 0.69 1.55
N VAL A 22 16.13 0.16 0.42
CA VAL A 22 15.32 -0.65 -0.51
C VAL A 22 14.66 -1.82 0.20
N ILE A 23 13.37 -2.01 -0.03
CA ILE A 23 12.62 -3.22 0.30
C ILE A 23 12.60 -4.12 -0.94
N ALA A 24 13.14 -5.33 -0.84
CA ALA A 24 13.13 -6.34 -1.90
C ALA A 24 12.87 -7.69 -1.24
N THR A 25 11.60 -8.10 -1.16
CA THR A 25 11.19 -9.22 -0.32
C THR A 25 10.23 -10.17 -1.01
N ILE A 26 10.37 -11.47 -0.69
CA ILE A 26 9.38 -12.50 -1.00
C ILE A 26 8.29 -12.60 0.08
N ASN A 27 8.44 -11.87 1.18
CA ASN A 27 7.52 -11.82 2.31
C ASN A 27 6.84 -10.47 2.37
N GLY A 28 6.12 -10.09 1.30
CA GLY A 28 5.45 -8.78 1.18
C GLY A 28 4.45 -8.50 2.30
N GLN A 29 3.90 -9.53 2.94
CA GLN A 29 3.04 -9.39 4.11
C GLN A 29 3.75 -8.82 5.36
N THR A 30 5.08 -8.77 5.37
CA THR A 30 5.87 -8.15 6.45
C THR A 30 6.01 -6.62 6.25
N LEU A 31 5.39 -6.06 5.24
CA LEU A 31 5.29 -4.63 4.89
C LEU A 31 6.65 -3.94 4.65
N HIS A 32 7.44 -3.64 5.70
CA HIS A 32 8.76 -2.99 5.63
C HIS A 32 9.89 -4.00 5.93
N ASN A 33 10.03 -5.03 5.08
CA ASN A 33 11.02 -6.08 5.28
C ASN A 33 12.34 -5.74 4.58
N HIS A 34 13.36 -5.37 5.36
CA HIS A 34 14.71 -5.05 4.88
C HIS A 34 15.67 -6.26 4.85
N TYR A 35 15.18 -7.47 5.08
CA TYR A 35 16.01 -8.66 5.01
C TYR A 35 16.20 -9.14 3.56
N HIS A 36 17.45 -9.14 3.09
CA HIS A 36 17.80 -9.47 1.70
C HIS A 36 18.51 -10.83 1.55
N GLY A 37 18.51 -11.67 2.58
CA GLY A 37 19.18 -12.98 2.58
C GLY A 37 18.39 -14.13 1.96
N ASN A 38 17.17 -13.89 1.51
CA ASN A 38 16.33 -14.93 0.90
C ASN A 38 16.82 -15.29 -0.51
N ILE A 39 16.69 -16.58 -0.86
CA ILE A 39 16.87 -17.07 -2.24
C ILE A 39 15.49 -17.05 -2.91
N LEU A 40 15.43 -16.49 -4.10
CA LEU A 40 14.21 -16.45 -4.90
C LEU A 40 13.93 -17.81 -5.53
N HIS A 41 12.71 -18.29 -5.39
CA HIS A 41 12.24 -19.54 -5.98
C HIS A 41 11.06 -19.29 -6.93
N GLU A 42 10.98 -20.11 -7.98
CA GLU A 42 9.84 -20.07 -8.90
C GLU A 42 8.51 -20.23 -8.15
N GLY A 43 7.49 -19.48 -8.57
CA GLY A 43 6.17 -19.45 -7.93
C GLY A 43 6.02 -18.42 -6.80
N GLN A 44 7.11 -17.79 -6.34
CA GLN A 44 7.05 -16.70 -5.36
C GLN A 44 6.71 -15.36 -6.03
N LEU A 45 6.27 -14.40 -5.21
CA LEU A 45 6.19 -12.98 -5.54
C LEU A 45 7.42 -12.26 -4.98
N LEU A 46 7.94 -11.30 -5.72
CA LEU A 46 8.94 -10.34 -5.24
C LEU A 46 8.26 -8.96 -5.18
N LEU A 47 8.04 -8.47 -3.98
CA LEU A 47 7.67 -7.08 -3.73
C LEU A 47 8.95 -6.26 -3.66
N LEU A 48 9.02 -5.26 -4.51
CA LEU A 48 10.14 -4.35 -4.62
C LEU A 48 9.63 -2.93 -4.40
N ASP A 49 10.22 -2.25 -3.42
CA ASP A 49 9.88 -0.91 -3.04
C ASP A 49 11.17 -0.11 -2.89
N ALA A 50 11.31 0.92 -3.69
CA ALA A 50 12.52 1.71 -3.80
C ALA A 50 12.25 3.08 -4.38
N GLY A 51 12.91 4.08 -3.84
CA GLY A 51 12.88 5.44 -4.32
C GLY A 51 14.26 6.06 -4.40
N ALA A 52 14.38 7.14 -5.14
CA ALA A 52 15.59 7.94 -5.24
C ALA A 52 15.26 9.41 -4.95
N GLU A 53 16.14 10.08 -4.23
CA GLU A 53 16.10 11.54 -4.14
C GLU A 53 16.96 12.17 -5.23
N ASN A 54 16.57 13.35 -5.67
CA ASN A 54 17.35 14.13 -6.62
C ASN A 54 18.45 14.94 -5.90
N GLY A 55 19.28 15.68 -6.68
CA GLY A 55 20.36 16.51 -6.14
C GLY A 55 19.90 17.69 -5.24
N MET A 56 18.59 17.96 -5.16
CA MET A 56 17.99 18.92 -4.23
C MET A 56 17.34 18.22 -3.02
N HIS A 57 17.53 16.90 -2.89
CA HIS A 57 17.00 16.03 -1.82
C HIS A 57 15.49 15.86 -1.82
N TYR A 58 14.80 16.09 -2.93
CA TYR A 58 13.39 15.70 -3.05
C TYR A 58 13.29 14.19 -3.32
N SER A 59 12.51 13.52 -2.49
CA SER A 59 12.34 12.08 -2.50
C SER A 59 11.33 11.62 -3.56
N GLY A 60 11.55 10.42 -4.12
CA GLY A 60 10.58 9.64 -4.87
C GLY A 60 10.33 8.31 -4.17
N ASP A 61 9.20 7.67 -4.46
CA ASP A 61 8.75 6.42 -3.86
C ASP A 61 7.94 5.57 -4.85
N LEU A 62 8.36 4.33 -5.08
CA LEU A 62 7.73 3.44 -6.05
C LEU A 62 7.74 1.99 -5.57
N SER A 63 6.59 1.35 -5.57
CA SER A 63 6.52 -0.10 -5.34
C SER A 63 5.98 -0.85 -6.55
N SER A 64 6.58 -2.00 -6.80
CA SER A 64 6.09 -2.97 -7.79
C SER A 64 6.17 -4.38 -7.25
N THR A 65 5.16 -5.19 -7.53
CA THR A 65 5.19 -6.61 -7.21
C THR A 65 5.26 -7.43 -8.50
N ILE A 66 6.27 -8.27 -8.62
CA ILE A 66 6.51 -9.09 -9.80
C ILE A 66 6.57 -10.57 -9.43
N PRO A 67 6.22 -11.50 -10.35
CA PRO A 67 6.43 -12.91 -10.10
C PRO A 67 7.91 -13.26 -10.25
N VAL A 68 8.41 -14.19 -9.43
CA VAL A 68 9.75 -14.79 -9.58
C VAL A 68 9.75 -15.86 -10.70
N SER A 69 8.68 -15.94 -11.44
CA SER A 69 8.47 -16.80 -12.59
C SER A 69 8.28 -15.95 -13.84
N LYS A 70 8.23 -16.57 -15.01
CA LYS A 70 7.94 -15.85 -16.26
C LYS A 70 6.55 -15.19 -16.26
N HIS A 71 5.59 -15.76 -15.53
CA HIS A 71 4.20 -15.31 -15.44
C HIS A 71 3.69 -15.45 -14.03
N PHE A 72 2.70 -14.60 -13.66
CA PHE A 72 1.91 -14.79 -12.46
C PHE A 72 1.11 -16.10 -12.53
N THR A 73 0.92 -16.77 -11.40
CA THR A 73 -0.13 -17.79 -11.27
C THR A 73 -1.51 -17.13 -11.35
N GLU A 74 -2.57 -17.90 -11.65
CA GLU A 74 -3.93 -17.34 -11.69
C GLU A 74 -4.36 -16.72 -10.34
N GLN A 75 -3.94 -17.33 -9.23
CA GLN A 75 -4.19 -16.79 -7.90
C GLN A 75 -3.47 -15.43 -7.69
N GLN A 76 -2.20 -15.34 -8.04
CA GLN A 76 -1.41 -14.11 -7.96
C GLN A 76 -1.99 -13.02 -8.87
N LYS A 77 -2.34 -13.37 -10.11
CA LYS A 77 -2.96 -12.46 -11.07
C LYS A 77 -4.29 -11.90 -10.57
N THR A 78 -5.12 -12.75 -9.96
CA THR A 78 -6.41 -12.33 -9.38
C THR A 78 -6.22 -11.27 -8.31
N ILE A 79 -5.32 -11.49 -7.33
CA ILE A 79 -5.05 -10.50 -6.27
C ILE A 79 -4.38 -9.25 -6.83
N TYR A 80 -3.45 -9.41 -7.77
CA TYR A 80 -2.80 -8.28 -8.44
C TYR A 80 -3.81 -7.39 -9.15
N GLN A 81 -4.78 -7.97 -9.85
CA GLN A 81 -5.84 -7.22 -10.54
C GLN A 81 -6.74 -6.45 -9.57
N ILE A 82 -7.04 -7.01 -8.39
CA ILE A 82 -7.80 -6.29 -7.35
C ILE A 82 -7.00 -5.09 -6.83
N ALA A 83 -5.72 -5.27 -6.54
CA ALA A 83 -4.85 -4.17 -6.11
C ALA A 83 -4.73 -3.08 -7.18
N LEU A 84 -4.56 -3.48 -8.45
CA LEU A 84 -4.51 -2.56 -9.59
C LEU A 84 -5.82 -1.78 -9.78
N GLN A 85 -6.97 -2.45 -9.64
CA GLN A 85 -8.28 -1.79 -9.70
C GLN A 85 -8.46 -0.77 -8.57
N ALA A 86 -8.00 -1.09 -7.36
CA ALA A 86 -8.01 -0.16 -6.23
C ALA A 86 -7.12 1.07 -6.51
N HIS A 87 -5.94 0.86 -7.08
CA HIS A 87 -5.04 1.93 -7.52
C HIS A 87 -5.74 2.82 -8.56
N GLN A 88 -6.27 2.23 -9.63
CA GLN A 88 -6.94 2.96 -10.70
C GLN A 88 -8.17 3.73 -10.21
N ALA A 89 -8.96 3.14 -9.31
CA ALA A 89 -10.14 3.80 -8.72
C ALA A 89 -9.73 5.00 -7.85
N ALA A 90 -8.65 4.87 -7.08
CA ALA A 90 -8.07 5.97 -6.30
C ALA A 90 -7.60 7.11 -7.21
N VAL A 91 -6.81 6.79 -8.23
CA VAL A 91 -6.28 7.77 -9.20
C VAL A 91 -7.41 8.49 -9.94
N ALA A 92 -8.43 7.77 -10.38
CA ALA A 92 -9.59 8.37 -11.06
C ALA A 92 -10.39 9.35 -10.19
N ALA A 93 -10.26 9.27 -8.87
CA ALA A 93 -10.91 10.18 -7.94
C ALA A 93 -10.10 11.44 -7.63
N LEU A 94 -8.82 11.49 -8.00
CA LEU A 94 -7.92 12.60 -7.69
C LEU A 94 -8.38 13.90 -8.37
N ARG A 95 -8.50 14.96 -7.59
CA ARG A 95 -8.76 16.33 -8.04
C ARG A 95 -8.51 17.31 -6.91
N PRO A 96 -8.29 18.61 -7.20
CA PRO A 96 -8.24 19.62 -6.16
C PRO A 96 -9.51 19.61 -5.28
N GLY A 97 -9.31 19.73 -3.96
CA GLY A 97 -10.37 19.82 -2.96
C GLY A 97 -10.94 18.49 -2.48
N ILE A 98 -10.65 17.35 -3.11
CA ILE A 98 -11.09 16.06 -2.54
C ILE A 98 -10.29 15.75 -1.27
N PRO A 99 -10.95 15.39 -0.13
CA PRO A 99 -10.22 14.88 1.02
C PRO A 99 -9.55 13.54 0.68
N PHE A 100 -8.24 13.41 0.92
CA PHE A 100 -7.52 12.18 0.60
C PHE A 100 -8.04 10.96 1.38
N LYS A 101 -8.62 11.17 2.57
CA LYS A 101 -9.32 10.10 3.30
C LYS A 101 -10.48 9.48 2.51
N GLU A 102 -11.15 10.25 1.64
CA GLU A 102 -12.21 9.71 0.77
C GLU A 102 -11.61 8.89 -0.36
N VAL A 103 -10.44 9.31 -0.89
CA VAL A 103 -9.67 8.52 -1.87
C VAL A 103 -9.24 7.18 -1.26
N HIS A 104 -8.78 7.20 0.01
CA HIS A 104 -8.46 5.97 0.75
C HIS A 104 -9.69 5.05 0.89
N LEU A 105 -10.87 5.60 1.22
CA LEU A 105 -12.11 4.81 1.30
C LEU A 105 -12.52 4.21 -0.05
N ILE A 106 -12.30 4.92 -1.16
CA ILE A 106 -12.56 4.39 -2.51
C ILE A 106 -11.67 3.16 -2.77
N ALA A 107 -10.37 3.24 -2.46
CA ALA A 107 -9.46 2.10 -2.59
C ALA A 107 -9.87 0.94 -1.67
N ALA A 108 -10.17 1.22 -0.41
CA ALA A 108 -10.58 0.23 0.59
C ALA A 108 -11.87 -0.49 0.17
N ARG A 109 -12.87 0.25 -0.34
CA ARG A 109 -14.10 -0.31 -0.90
C ARG A 109 -13.81 -1.22 -2.09
N THR A 110 -12.98 -0.77 -3.03
CA THR A 110 -12.62 -1.56 -4.23
C THR A 110 -11.93 -2.86 -3.84
N ILE A 111 -11.04 -2.83 -2.84
CA ILE A 111 -10.42 -4.03 -2.27
C ILE A 111 -11.50 -4.94 -1.66
N ALA A 112 -12.40 -4.40 -0.83
CA ALA A 112 -13.47 -5.19 -0.20
C ALA A 112 -14.38 -5.85 -1.25
N GLU A 113 -14.74 -5.14 -2.32
CA GLU A 113 -15.52 -5.63 -3.45
C GLU A 113 -14.79 -6.77 -4.20
N GLY A 114 -13.50 -6.59 -4.48
CA GLY A 114 -12.64 -7.60 -5.08
C GLY A 114 -12.51 -8.84 -4.19
N MET A 115 -12.29 -8.68 -2.89
CA MET A 115 -12.23 -9.79 -1.93
C MET A 115 -13.56 -10.52 -1.80
N LYS A 116 -14.69 -9.80 -1.92
CA LYS A 116 -16.02 -10.39 -1.96
C LYS A 116 -16.22 -11.22 -3.23
N SER A 117 -15.78 -10.74 -4.38
CA SER A 117 -15.94 -11.45 -5.67
C SER A 117 -15.24 -12.81 -5.68
N ILE A 118 -14.12 -12.95 -4.97
CA ILE A 118 -13.40 -14.22 -4.80
C ILE A 118 -13.81 -14.99 -3.54
N GLY A 119 -14.82 -14.50 -2.83
CA GLY A 119 -15.45 -15.17 -1.70
C GLY A 119 -14.68 -15.13 -0.39
N LEU A 120 -13.68 -14.25 -0.23
CA LEU A 120 -12.95 -14.04 1.03
C LEU A 120 -13.64 -13.02 1.94
N MET A 121 -14.46 -12.14 1.35
CA MET A 121 -15.37 -11.25 2.07
C MET A 121 -16.82 -11.49 1.67
N LYS A 122 -17.75 -10.89 2.42
CA LYS A 122 -19.20 -10.91 2.21
C LYS A 122 -19.80 -9.58 2.71
N GLY A 123 -21.12 -9.44 2.60
CA GLY A 123 -21.80 -8.22 3.06
C GLY A 123 -21.67 -7.05 2.07
N ASP A 124 -21.90 -5.85 2.56
CA ASP A 124 -21.79 -4.62 1.78
C ASP A 124 -20.35 -4.08 1.78
N PRO A 125 -19.73 -3.81 0.60
CA PRO A 125 -18.35 -3.32 0.54
C PRO A 125 -18.16 -1.90 1.10
N ASP A 126 -19.16 -1.01 1.02
CA ASP A 126 -19.08 0.33 1.61
C ASP A 126 -19.10 0.26 3.14
N GLU A 127 -19.96 -0.59 3.71
CA GLU A 127 -20.00 -0.84 5.15
C GLU A 127 -18.69 -1.49 5.62
N ALA A 128 -18.16 -2.47 4.89
CA ALA A 128 -16.88 -3.11 5.19
C ALA A 128 -15.72 -2.10 5.16
N ALA A 129 -15.72 -1.15 4.21
CA ALA A 129 -14.71 -0.10 4.15
C ALA A 129 -14.84 0.86 5.34
N ARG A 130 -16.04 1.38 5.63
CA ARG A 130 -16.26 2.34 6.71
C ARG A 130 -16.04 1.77 8.11
N SER A 131 -16.42 0.50 8.33
CA SER A 131 -16.22 -0.18 9.61
C SER A 131 -14.77 -0.57 9.87
N GLY A 132 -13.93 -0.65 8.82
CA GLY A 132 -12.53 -1.08 8.92
C GLY A 132 -12.30 -2.57 8.68
N ALA A 133 -13.32 -3.34 8.25
CA ALA A 133 -13.16 -4.77 7.97
C ALA A 133 -12.16 -5.04 6.83
N TYR A 134 -12.04 -4.14 5.86
CA TYR A 134 -11.05 -4.21 4.77
C TYR A 134 -9.61 -4.28 5.28
N ALA A 135 -9.34 -3.72 6.45
CA ALA A 135 -7.99 -3.58 7.00
C ALA A 135 -7.34 -4.91 7.39
N LEU A 136 -8.10 -6.02 7.37
CA LEU A 136 -7.51 -7.35 7.43
C LEU A 136 -6.57 -7.62 6.24
N PHE A 137 -6.91 -7.07 5.07
CA PHE A 137 -6.15 -7.24 3.83
C PHE A 137 -5.33 -5.99 3.47
N PHE A 138 -5.78 -4.82 3.86
CA PHE A 138 -5.14 -3.54 3.60
C PHE A 138 -4.99 -2.72 4.90
N PRO A 139 -4.02 -3.07 5.78
CA PRO A 139 -3.84 -2.42 7.08
C PRO A 139 -3.13 -1.08 7.01
N CYS A 140 -2.57 -0.71 5.86
CA CYS A 140 -1.77 0.49 5.62
C CYS A 140 -2.64 1.69 5.23
N GLY A 141 -2.02 2.89 5.23
CA GLY A 141 -2.58 4.05 4.53
C GLY A 141 -2.47 3.89 3.01
N LEU A 142 -3.33 4.59 2.28
CA LEU A 142 -3.28 4.61 0.81
C LEU A 142 -2.09 5.41 0.27
N GLY A 143 -1.52 6.31 1.07
CA GLY A 143 -0.42 7.15 0.66
C GLY A 143 -0.09 8.24 1.66
N HIS A 144 0.91 9.01 1.34
CA HIS A 144 1.49 10.07 2.15
C HIS A 144 2.02 11.21 1.28
N MET A 145 2.17 12.40 1.87
CA MET A 145 2.90 13.49 1.23
C MET A 145 4.36 13.13 1.07
N MET A 146 4.97 13.61 0.01
CA MET A 146 6.40 13.52 -0.25
C MET A 146 7.03 14.92 -0.35
N GLY A 147 8.27 15.03 0.10
CA GLY A 147 9.03 16.26 0.09
C GLY A 147 10.53 15.96 0.20
N LEU A 148 11.19 16.65 1.15
CA LEU A 148 12.59 16.40 1.49
C LEU A 148 12.77 15.06 2.22
N ASP A 149 11.73 14.58 2.90
CA ASP A 149 11.64 13.22 3.42
C ASP A 149 10.65 12.43 2.59
N VAL A 150 10.85 11.11 2.46
CA VAL A 150 9.92 10.22 1.75
C VAL A 150 8.53 10.25 2.38
N HIS A 151 8.42 10.10 3.71
CA HIS A 151 7.23 10.46 4.48
C HIS A 151 7.41 11.90 4.96
N ASP A 152 6.85 12.86 4.23
CA ASP A 152 7.13 14.27 4.50
C ASP A 152 6.76 14.67 5.93
N MET A 153 7.71 15.28 6.64
CA MET A 153 7.60 15.76 8.02
C MET A 153 7.20 14.68 9.05
N GLU A 154 7.46 13.39 8.80
CA GLU A 154 7.00 12.26 9.64
C GLU A 154 7.25 12.49 11.14
N ASN A 155 8.46 12.89 11.50
CA ASN A 155 8.86 13.09 12.91
C ASN A 155 8.73 14.53 13.39
N LEU A 156 8.41 15.48 12.52
CA LEU A 156 8.41 16.91 12.81
C LEU A 156 7.03 17.56 12.73
N GLY A 157 6.15 17.06 11.88
CA GLY A 157 4.88 17.73 11.64
C GLY A 157 3.89 17.00 10.74
N GLU A 158 3.94 15.68 10.67
CA GLU A 158 3.04 14.88 9.82
C GLU A 158 1.55 15.25 9.96
N VAL A 159 1.10 15.56 11.19
CA VAL A 159 -0.27 15.97 11.45
C VAL A 159 -0.62 17.32 10.79
N TRP A 160 0.36 18.21 10.64
CA TRP A 160 0.16 19.46 9.91
C TRP A 160 0.16 19.24 8.40
N VAL A 161 1.12 18.50 7.90
CA VAL A 161 1.27 18.22 6.46
C VAL A 161 0.09 17.39 5.95
N GLY A 162 -0.21 16.27 6.60
CA GLY A 162 -1.21 15.32 6.14
C GLY A 162 -2.64 15.58 6.60
N TYR A 163 -2.83 16.30 7.71
CA TYR A 163 -4.14 16.46 8.38
C TYR A 163 -4.55 17.90 8.63
N ASN A 164 -3.72 18.89 8.27
CA ASN A 164 -3.96 20.29 8.56
C ASN A 164 -4.21 20.56 10.07
N GLY A 165 -3.42 19.90 10.92
CA GLY A 165 -3.52 19.99 12.38
C GLY A 165 -4.67 19.20 13.01
N GLN A 166 -5.49 18.49 12.22
CA GLN A 166 -6.56 17.65 12.76
C GLN A 166 -6.00 16.33 13.31
N PRO A 167 -6.60 15.74 14.35
CA PRO A 167 -6.12 14.47 14.88
C PRO A 167 -6.33 13.32 13.91
N LYS A 168 -5.38 12.38 13.91
CA LYS A 168 -5.50 11.12 13.15
C LYS A 168 -6.60 10.23 13.74
N SER A 169 -7.19 9.37 12.90
CA SER A 169 -8.13 8.35 13.37
C SER A 169 -7.43 7.32 14.26
N THR A 170 -8.16 6.77 15.22
CA THR A 170 -7.70 5.63 16.05
C THR A 170 -8.13 4.29 15.48
N GLN A 171 -8.99 4.27 14.45
CA GLN A 171 -9.49 3.05 13.82
C GLN A 171 -8.36 2.32 13.10
N PHE A 172 -8.23 1.02 13.31
CA PHE A 172 -7.26 0.20 12.61
C PHE A 172 -7.46 0.29 11.09
N GLY A 173 -6.36 0.36 10.34
CA GLY A 173 -6.36 0.74 8.92
C GLY A 173 -6.24 2.25 8.75
N PHE A 174 -7.23 3.02 9.20
CA PHE A 174 -7.20 4.50 9.13
C PHE A 174 -6.11 5.16 9.98
N LYS A 175 -5.77 4.60 11.13
CA LYS A 175 -4.69 5.17 11.98
C LYS A 175 -3.33 5.22 11.28
N SER A 176 -3.14 4.37 10.28
CA SER A 176 -1.91 4.29 9.48
C SER A 176 -1.91 5.26 8.29
N LEU A 177 -3.06 5.88 7.98
CA LEU A 177 -3.14 6.87 6.91
C LEU A 177 -2.36 8.13 7.30
N ARG A 178 -1.40 8.54 6.46
CA ARG A 178 -0.54 9.71 6.71
C ARG A 178 -1.06 10.98 6.04
N LEU A 179 -1.88 10.86 5.00
CA LEU A 179 -2.52 11.96 4.29
C LEU A 179 -4.04 11.80 4.35
N ALA A 180 -4.78 12.83 4.81
CA ALA A 180 -6.24 12.79 4.94
C ALA A 180 -6.93 14.10 4.54
N ARG A 181 -6.16 15.22 4.51
CA ARG A 181 -6.69 16.58 4.20
C ARG A 181 -7.15 16.68 2.75
N PRO A 182 -7.92 17.72 2.39
CA PRO A 182 -8.21 18.05 1.01
C PRO A 182 -6.92 18.25 0.18
N LEU A 183 -6.90 17.68 -1.01
CA LEU A 183 -5.78 17.84 -1.94
C LEU A 183 -5.76 19.25 -2.54
N GLU A 184 -4.58 19.82 -2.67
CA GLU A 184 -4.36 21.17 -3.22
C GLU A 184 -3.41 21.09 -4.42
N PRO A 185 -3.54 21.99 -5.42
CA PRO A 185 -2.58 22.08 -6.50
C PRO A 185 -1.15 22.24 -5.97
N GLY A 186 -0.22 21.49 -6.54
CA GLY A 186 1.18 21.45 -6.12
C GLY A 186 1.50 20.35 -5.09
N PHE A 187 0.50 19.65 -4.53
CA PHE A 187 0.78 18.50 -3.66
C PHE A 187 1.36 17.34 -4.46
N VAL A 188 2.46 16.80 -3.92
CA VAL A 188 3.08 15.54 -4.39
C VAL A 188 2.91 14.48 -3.30
N PHE A 189 2.41 13.32 -3.68
CA PHE A 189 2.07 12.25 -2.74
C PHE A 189 2.02 10.89 -3.44
N THR A 190 2.03 9.81 -2.66
CA THR A 190 1.92 8.44 -3.16
C THR A 190 0.47 7.97 -3.25
N ILE A 191 0.22 7.01 -4.15
CA ILE A 191 -0.94 6.12 -4.17
C ILE A 191 -0.41 4.69 -4.15
N GLU A 192 -0.55 4.00 -3.03
CA GLU A 192 0.12 2.72 -2.73
C GLU A 192 -0.81 1.63 -2.18
N PRO A 193 -1.93 1.31 -2.83
CA PRO A 193 -2.79 0.24 -2.34
C PRO A 193 -2.05 -1.08 -2.36
N GLY A 194 -2.18 -1.83 -1.26
CA GLY A 194 -1.62 -3.16 -1.13
C GLY A 194 -2.62 -4.15 -0.58
N ILE A 195 -2.40 -5.43 -0.89
CA ILE A 195 -3.20 -6.53 -0.38
C ILE A 195 -2.26 -7.55 0.24
N TYR A 196 -2.45 -7.79 1.53
CA TYR A 196 -1.55 -8.61 2.34
C TYR A 196 -2.32 -9.70 3.06
N PHE A 197 -1.77 -10.92 3.05
CA PHE A 197 -2.30 -12.04 3.82
C PHE A 197 -1.35 -12.29 5.00
N ILE A 198 -1.61 -11.62 6.12
CA ILE A 198 -0.79 -11.66 7.35
C ILE A 198 -1.35 -12.76 8.26
N PRO A 199 -0.67 -13.92 8.40
CA PRO A 199 -1.22 -15.05 9.14
C PRO A 199 -1.58 -14.69 10.58
N GLU A 200 -0.72 -13.96 11.28
CA GLU A 200 -0.89 -13.58 12.68
C GLU A 200 -2.09 -12.65 12.87
N LEU A 201 -2.31 -11.71 11.93
CA LEU A 201 -3.46 -10.81 11.96
C LEU A 201 -4.77 -11.56 11.68
N ILE A 202 -4.75 -12.50 10.72
CA ILE A 202 -5.89 -13.36 10.40
C ILE A 202 -6.28 -14.18 11.62
N ASP A 203 -5.32 -14.83 12.30
CA ASP A 203 -5.56 -15.66 13.47
C ASP A 203 -6.04 -14.81 14.66
N TYR A 204 -5.44 -13.66 14.89
CA TYR A 204 -5.87 -12.74 15.93
C TYR A 204 -7.31 -12.28 15.71
N TRP A 205 -7.65 -11.77 14.52
CA TRP A 205 -9.02 -11.30 14.24
C TRP A 205 -10.05 -12.44 14.30
N ARG A 206 -9.68 -13.65 13.83
CA ARG A 206 -10.52 -14.84 13.95
C ARG A 206 -10.81 -15.18 15.42
N SER A 207 -9.79 -15.18 16.29
CA SER A 207 -9.94 -15.49 17.71
C SER A 207 -10.84 -14.49 18.43
N GLU A 208 -10.76 -13.21 18.06
CA GLU A 208 -11.58 -12.13 18.58
C GLU A 208 -12.96 -12.01 17.89
N LYS A 209 -13.25 -12.85 16.90
CA LYS A 209 -14.47 -12.84 16.09
C LYS A 209 -14.75 -11.46 15.45
N ARG A 210 -13.69 -10.72 15.09
CA ARG A 210 -13.84 -9.39 14.49
C ARG A 210 -14.44 -9.49 13.09
N PHE A 211 -15.43 -8.64 12.80
CA PHE A 211 -16.03 -8.49 11.47
C PHE A 211 -16.47 -9.82 10.82
N CYS A 212 -17.00 -10.77 11.62
CA CYS A 212 -17.52 -12.04 11.11
C CYS A 212 -18.67 -11.86 10.12
N GLU A 213 -19.34 -10.72 10.16
CA GLU A 213 -20.36 -10.29 9.18
C GLU A 213 -19.77 -9.98 7.82
N PHE A 214 -18.47 -9.63 7.73
CA PHE A 214 -17.78 -9.28 6.48
C PHE A 214 -16.70 -10.29 6.07
N ILE A 215 -16.05 -10.99 7.02
CA ILE A 215 -14.88 -11.84 6.75
C ILE A 215 -15.26 -13.32 6.70
N GLN A 216 -14.75 -14.04 5.70
CA GLN A 216 -14.94 -15.49 5.53
C GLN A 216 -13.70 -16.26 6.06
N TYR A 217 -13.50 -16.27 7.38
CA TYR A 217 -12.30 -16.82 8.02
C TYR A 217 -11.97 -18.26 7.62
N ASP A 218 -12.99 -19.10 7.39
CA ASP A 218 -12.78 -20.51 7.04
C ASP A 218 -12.07 -20.68 5.69
N LYS A 219 -12.18 -19.68 4.81
CA LYS A 219 -11.53 -19.68 3.50
C LYS A 219 -10.11 -19.10 3.55
N LEU A 220 -9.77 -18.33 4.58
CA LEU A 220 -8.49 -17.65 4.68
C LEU A 220 -7.31 -18.57 5.01
N GLU A 221 -7.56 -19.76 5.55
CA GLU A 221 -6.48 -20.69 5.88
C GLU A 221 -5.63 -21.05 4.66
N ALA A 222 -6.26 -21.25 3.49
CA ALA A 222 -5.59 -21.56 2.24
C ALA A 222 -4.78 -20.37 1.66
N TRP A 223 -4.94 -19.16 2.21
CA TRP A 223 -4.29 -17.93 1.72
C TRP A 223 -3.14 -17.45 2.59
N LYS A 224 -2.92 -18.02 3.77
CA LYS A 224 -1.86 -17.59 4.70
C LYS A 224 -0.45 -17.62 4.12
N GLY A 225 -0.19 -18.45 3.10
CA GLY A 225 1.10 -18.54 2.40
C GLY A 225 1.21 -17.65 1.17
N PHE A 226 0.21 -16.79 0.89
CA PHE A 226 0.18 -16.00 -0.34
C PHE A 226 1.24 -14.90 -0.39
N SER A 227 1.63 -14.30 0.74
CA SER A 227 2.49 -13.11 0.83
C SER A 227 1.71 -11.78 0.72
N GLY A 228 2.23 -10.79 0.00
CA GLY A 228 1.60 -9.48 -0.19
C GLY A 228 1.94 -8.88 -1.54
N ILE A 229 1.06 -7.99 -1.99
CA ILE A 229 1.20 -7.21 -3.23
C ILE A 229 1.04 -5.73 -2.87
N ARG A 230 1.91 -4.87 -3.38
CA ARG A 230 1.78 -3.40 -3.39
C ARG A 230 2.15 -2.88 -4.77
N ASN A 231 1.37 -1.93 -5.26
CA ASN A 231 1.66 -1.14 -6.44
C ASN A 231 1.56 0.32 -6.05
N GLU A 232 2.60 1.09 -6.29
CA GLU A 232 2.76 2.45 -5.84
C GLU A 232 3.36 3.32 -6.91
N GLU A 233 2.80 4.52 -7.03
CA GLU A 233 3.22 5.57 -7.94
C GLU A 233 3.12 6.93 -7.25
N ASP A 234 3.95 7.87 -7.70
CA ASP A 234 3.96 9.27 -7.26
C ASP A 234 3.02 10.11 -8.11
N TYR A 235 2.25 10.98 -7.47
CA TYR A 235 1.26 11.85 -8.13
C TYR A 235 1.44 13.31 -7.75
N LEU A 236 1.23 14.19 -8.73
CA LEU A 236 1.16 15.64 -8.56
C LEU A 236 -0.27 16.11 -8.84
N ILE A 237 -0.85 16.90 -7.95
CA ILE A 237 -2.11 17.61 -8.22
C ILE A 237 -1.82 18.86 -9.04
N THR A 238 -2.38 18.93 -10.23
CA THR A 238 -2.36 20.12 -11.11
C THR A 238 -3.55 21.05 -10.81
N PRO A 239 -3.53 22.32 -11.24
CA PRO A 239 -4.66 23.23 -11.04
C PRO A 239 -5.93 22.84 -11.81
N ASP A 240 -5.80 22.08 -12.90
CA ASP A 240 -6.81 21.62 -13.85
C ASP A 240 -6.91 20.10 -13.92
#